data_82b27fe1dfc88443d96f2b71e720f823
#
_entry.id   82b27fe1dfc88443d96f2b71e720f823
#
_cell.length_a   1.000
_cell.length_b   1.000
_cell.length_c   1.000
_cell.angle_alpha   90.00
_cell.angle_beta   90.00
_cell.angle_gamma   90.00
#
_symmetry.space_group_name_H-M   'P 1'
#
loop_
_entity.id
_entity.type
_entity.pdbx_description
1 polymer ?
#
loop_
_entity_poly.entity_id
_entity_poly.type
_entity_poly.pdbx_seq_one_letter_code
_entity_poly.pdbx_strand_id
1 'polypeptide(L)'
;MCIRDRYLGDEVPAEDLIWQDPIPAVNHQLINNADAENLKAEILGSGLSISECVQTAWASASTYRGSDMRGGANGARIALEPQKSWDVNQPKQLTKVLDKLRTIQSDFNGNSNKAKISLADLIVLAGNTGIEAAAKAAGHSVSVSFAAGRMDASQEQTDVESFELLEPIADGFRNYQKKQYSLSAEELLIDKAHLLTLTAPEMTALIGGLRVIGSNHDSSSLGVLTDRPGQLTNDFFVNLLDMQYSWNATNSDETEFEGKDCKTGEAVWSASRVDLAFGSNSQLRALAEVYAQSDNQEKFIKDFVNAWTKVMNADRFDIK
;
A
#
# COMPACT_ATOMS: atom_id res chain seq x y z
N MET A 1 6.74 18.91 -9.45
CA MET A 1 8.06 18.58 -8.86
C MET A 1 9.04 18.36 -9.98
N CYS A 2 10.09 19.15 -10.03
CA CYS A 2 11.09 19.08 -11.08
C CYS A 2 12.15 18.05 -10.71
N ILE A 3 12.74 17.35 -11.67
CA ILE A 3 13.86 16.43 -11.45
C ILE A 3 15.03 17.08 -10.71
N ARG A 4 15.16 18.39 -10.81
CA ARG A 4 16.15 19.17 -10.06
C ARG A 4 16.03 18.98 -8.55
N ASP A 5 14.87 18.57 -8.06
CA ASP A 5 14.66 18.27 -6.64
C ASP A 5 15.23 16.90 -6.23
N ARG A 6 15.47 16.01 -7.22
CA ARG A 6 16.00 14.65 -7.02
C ARG A 6 17.51 14.56 -7.20
N TYR A 7 18.06 15.34 -8.12
CA TYR A 7 19.48 15.30 -8.50
C TYR A 7 20.10 16.66 -8.32
N LEU A 8 21.37 16.70 -7.93
CA LEU A 8 22.13 17.92 -7.72
C LEU A 8 23.37 17.89 -8.61
N GLY A 9 23.80 19.07 -9.08
CA GLY A 9 25.02 19.25 -9.85
C GLY A 9 24.79 19.87 -11.21
N ASP A 10 25.89 20.17 -11.88
CA ASP A 10 25.90 20.92 -13.14
C ASP A 10 25.36 20.09 -14.33
N GLU A 11 25.37 18.76 -14.20
CA GLU A 11 24.92 17.82 -15.24
C GLU A 11 23.41 17.58 -15.22
N VAL A 12 22.68 18.18 -14.27
CA VAL A 12 21.21 18.05 -14.23
C VAL A 12 20.61 18.78 -15.43
N PRO A 13 19.81 18.10 -16.29
CA PRO A 13 19.18 18.73 -17.44
C PRO A 13 18.33 19.94 -17.05
N ALA A 14 18.41 21.00 -17.88
CA ALA A 14 17.60 22.20 -17.67
C ALA A 14 16.13 22.00 -18.06
N GLU A 15 15.84 21.02 -18.88
CA GLU A 15 14.52 20.63 -19.39
C GLU A 15 14.05 19.32 -18.75
N ASP A 16 12.74 19.11 -18.69
CA ASP A 16 12.13 17.87 -18.23
C ASP A 16 12.17 16.83 -19.36
N LEU A 17 12.98 15.79 -19.17
CA LEU A 17 13.06 14.68 -20.12
C LEU A 17 12.09 13.56 -19.73
N ILE A 18 11.53 12.85 -20.72
CA ILE A 18 10.47 11.85 -20.49
C ILE A 18 10.89 10.73 -19.54
N TRP A 19 12.14 10.28 -19.60
CA TRP A 19 12.69 9.23 -18.72
C TRP A 19 12.81 9.65 -17.25
N GLN A 20 12.62 10.93 -16.98
CA GLN A 20 12.68 11.51 -15.64
C GLN A 20 11.31 11.47 -14.94
N ASP A 21 10.30 10.85 -15.56
CA ASP A 21 8.92 10.77 -15.06
C ASP A 21 8.34 12.17 -14.74
N PRO A 22 8.32 13.12 -15.71
CA PRO A 22 7.90 14.48 -15.43
C PRO A 22 6.47 14.56 -14.96
N ILE A 23 6.20 15.47 -14.03
CA ILE A 23 4.88 15.71 -13.45
C ILE A 23 4.59 17.19 -13.56
N PRO A 24 3.36 17.59 -14.00
CA PRO A 24 3.00 19.00 -14.07
C PRO A 24 3.15 19.71 -12.73
N ALA A 25 3.57 20.97 -12.77
CA ALA A 25 3.57 21.80 -11.57
C ALA A 25 2.14 22.09 -11.09
N VAL A 26 1.97 22.25 -9.77
CA VAL A 26 0.69 22.65 -9.18
C VAL A 26 0.29 24.04 -9.71
N ASN A 27 -0.90 24.11 -10.33
CA ASN A 27 -1.41 25.33 -10.97
C ASN A 27 -2.77 25.79 -10.43
N HIS A 28 -3.17 25.28 -9.27
CA HIS A 28 -4.44 25.59 -8.60
C HIS A 28 -4.22 25.69 -7.08
N GLN A 29 -5.24 26.20 -6.39
CA GLN A 29 -5.24 26.21 -4.93
C GLN A 29 -5.44 24.76 -4.43
N LEU A 30 -4.59 24.33 -3.51
CA LEU A 30 -4.70 23.04 -2.85
C LEU A 30 -5.91 23.00 -1.91
N ILE A 31 -6.46 21.81 -1.73
CA ILE A 31 -7.54 21.55 -0.77
C ILE A 31 -7.04 21.81 0.67
N ASN A 32 -7.95 22.24 1.52
CA ASN A 32 -7.73 22.38 2.95
C ASN A 32 -8.27 21.16 3.73
N ASN A 33 -8.12 21.16 5.05
CA ASN A 33 -8.57 20.06 5.90
C ASN A 33 -10.10 19.83 5.83
N ALA A 34 -10.91 20.90 5.70
CA ALA A 34 -12.36 20.75 5.59
C ALA A 34 -12.76 20.11 4.26
N ASP A 35 -12.08 20.49 3.18
CA ASP A 35 -12.26 19.84 1.86
C ASP A 35 -11.88 18.37 1.92
N ALA A 36 -10.76 18.04 2.60
CA ALA A 36 -10.31 16.65 2.76
C ALA A 36 -11.33 15.81 3.53
N GLU A 37 -11.89 16.32 4.62
CA GLU A 37 -12.93 15.61 5.39
C GLU A 37 -14.23 15.39 4.58
N ASN A 38 -14.64 16.37 3.77
CA ASN A 38 -15.78 16.21 2.86
C ASN A 38 -15.50 15.12 1.82
N LEU A 39 -14.33 15.12 1.19
CA LEU A 39 -13.93 14.10 0.22
C LEU A 39 -13.84 12.70 0.85
N LYS A 40 -13.34 12.58 2.10
CA LYS A 40 -13.36 11.31 2.85
C LYS A 40 -14.78 10.79 3.02
N ALA A 41 -15.75 11.66 3.34
CA ALA A 41 -17.16 11.26 3.48
C ALA A 41 -17.73 10.78 2.14
N GLU A 42 -17.41 11.45 1.02
CA GLU A 42 -17.82 11.02 -0.32
C GLU A 42 -17.20 9.67 -0.72
N ILE A 43 -15.90 9.45 -0.41
CA ILE A 43 -15.22 8.18 -0.65
C ILE A 43 -15.92 7.05 0.11
N LEU A 44 -16.22 7.23 1.40
CA LEU A 44 -16.94 6.24 2.20
C LEU A 44 -18.35 5.98 1.68
N GLY A 45 -19.03 7.00 1.14
CA GLY A 45 -20.35 6.90 0.52
C GLY A 45 -20.37 6.32 -0.88
N SER A 46 -19.21 6.15 -1.54
CA SER A 46 -19.12 5.74 -2.95
C SER A 46 -19.44 4.27 -3.22
N GLY A 47 -19.50 3.44 -2.16
CA GLY A 47 -19.65 1.99 -2.25
C GLY A 47 -18.36 1.23 -2.54
N LEU A 48 -17.21 1.89 -2.49
CA LEU A 48 -15.91 1.23 -2.47
C LEU A 48 -15.65 0.59 -1.10
N SER A 49 -15.09 -0.61 -1.09
CA SER A 49 -14.67 -1.26 0.15
C SER A 49 -13.37 -0.64 0.68
N ILE A 50 -13.12 -0.81 1.99
CA ILE A 50 -11.86 -0.43 2.63
C ILE A 50 -10.67 -1.04 1.89
N SER A 51 -10.75 -2.33 1.61
CA SER A 51 -9.70 -3.09 0.90
C SER A 51 -9.41 -2.52 -0.49
N GLU A 52 -10.45 -2.20 -1.28
CA GLU A 52 -10.28 -1.60 -2.62
C GLU A 52 -9.57 -0.24 -2.55
N CYS A 53 -9.91 0.62 -1.60
CA CYS A 53 -9.26 1.90 -1.39
C CYS A 53 -7.78 1.74 -1.00
N VAL A 54 -7.51 0.86 -0.02
CA VAL A 54 -6.16 0.62 0.49
C VAL A 54 -5.27 -0.03 -0.57
N GLN A 55 -5.78 -1.05 -1.29
CA GLN A 55 -5.03 -1.72 -2.36
C GLN A 55 -4.67 -0.75 -3.49
N THR A 56 -5.59 0.12 -3.90
CA THR A 56 -5.33 1.06 -4.99
C THR A 56 -4.27 2.09 -4.60
N ALA A 57 -4.34 2.63 -3.38
CA ALA A 57 -3.33 3.56 -2.88
C ALA A 57 -1.96 2.89 -2.72
N TRP A 58 -1.93 1.67 -2.18
CA TRP A 58 -0.71 0.87 -2.09
C TRP A 58 -0.12 0.61 -3.47
N ALA A 59 -0.91 0.14 -4.42
CA ALA A 59 -0.49 -0.13 -5.80
C ALA A 59 0.09 1.11 -6.49
N SER A 60 -0.46 2.29 -6.21
CA SER A 60 0.05 3.56 -6.73
C SER A 60 1.40 3.92 -6.11
N ALA A 61 1.50 3.92 -4.79
CA ALA A 61 2.66 4.41 -4.06
C ALA A 61 3.84 3.43 -4.03
N SER A 62 3.55 2.13 -3.96
CA SER A 62 4.57 1.09 -3.76
C SER A 62 5.43 0.79 -4.99
N THR A 63 5.21 1.47 -6.12
CA THR A 63 6.14 1.45 -7.25
C THR A 63 7.41 2.25 -6.99
N TYR A 64 7.42 3.06 -5.94
CA TYR A 64 8.61 3.84 -5.58
C TYR A 64 9.84 2.97 -5.33
N ARG A 65 10.98 3.42 -5.85
CA ARG A 65 12.29 2.81 -5.63
C ARG A 65 13.25 3.85 -5.07
N GLY A 66 13.67 3.67 -3.82
CA GLY A 66 14.65 4.55 -3.17
C GLY A 66 16.04 4.53 -3.81
N SER A 67 16.34 3.50 -4.61
CA SER A 67 17.63 3.35 -5.32
C SER A 67 17.82 4.37 -6.44
N ASP A 68 16.77 4.74 -7.16
CA ASP A 68 16.81 5.67 -8.30
C ASP A 68 15.70 6.74 -8.22
N MET A 69 14.94 6.76 -7.13
CA MET A 69 13.88 7.75 -6.85
C MET A 69 12.77 7.78 -7.92
N ARG A 70 12.53 6.66 -8.62
CA ARG A 70 11.45 6.51 -9.60
C ARG A 70 10.21 5.88 -9.00
N GLY A 71 9.09 6.04 -9.68
CA GLY A 71 7.79 5.52 -9.23
C GLY A 71 7.17 6.38 -8.14
N GLY A 72 6.18 5.83 -7.43
CA GLY A 72 5.43 6.51 -6.39
C GLY A 72 4.04 6.95 -6.81
N ALA A 73 3.31 7.58 -5.90
CA ALA A 73 1.91 7.96 -6.09
C ALA A 73 1.73 9.22 -6.96
N ASN A 74 2.74 10.10 -6.98
CA ASN A 74 2.67 11.35 -7.73
C ASN A 74 2.65 11.07 -9.25
N GLY A 75 1.79 11.76 -9.97
CA GLY A 75 1.56 11.50 -11.38
C GLY A 75 0.36 10.60 -11.67
N ALA A 76 -0.22 9.93 -10.67
CA ALA A 76 -1.33 8.98 -10.84
C ALA A 76 -1.09 7.95 -11.97
N ARG A 77 0.17 7.54 -12.20
CA ARG A 77 0.52 6.64 -13.31
C ARG A 77 -0.15 5.27 -13.24
N ILE A 78 -0.67 4.90 -12.07
CA ILE A 78 -1.55 3.73 -11.93
C ILE A 78 -2.80 3.81 -12.84
N ALA A 79 -3.19 5.00 -13.28
CA ALA A 79 -4.29 5.22 -14.22
C ALA A 79 -3.86 5.24 -15.69
N LEU A 80 -2.56 5.07 -15.97
CA LEU A 80 -1.92 5.14 -17.28
C LEU A 80 -1.21 3.81 -17.63
N GLU A 81 -0.95 3.59 -18.90
CA GLU A 81 -0.11 2.45 -19.32
C GLU A 81 1.37 2.77 -19.07
N PRO A 82 2.17 1.78 -18.66
CA PRO A 82 1.82 0.35 -18.55
C PRO A 82 1.23 -0.05 -17.19
N GLN A 83 1.35 0.78 -16.15
CA GLN A 83 1.01 0.43 -14.77
C GLN A 83 -0.45 0.00 -14.59
N LYS A 84 -1.37 0.61 -15.35
CA LYS A 84 -2.80 0.29 -15.31
C LYS A 84 -3.08 -1.18 -15.66
N SER A 85 -2.30 -1.74 -16.58
CA SER A 85 -2.49 -3.09 -17.11
C SER A 85 -1.69 -4.17 -16.37
N TRP A 86 -0.85 -3.81 -15.40
CA TRP A 86 -0.10 -4.80 -14.63
C TRP A 86 -1.03 -5.73 -13.83
N ASP A 87 -0.80 -7.03 -13.93
CA ASP A 87 -1.60 -8.05 -13.26
C ASP A 87 -1.68 -7.83 -11.74
N VAL A 88 -0.56 -7.47 -11.11
CA VAL A 88 -0.49 -7.13 -9.68
C VAL A 88 -1.48 -6.05 -9.24
N ASN A 89 -1.95 -5.21 -10.14
CA ASN A 89 -2.89 -4.12 -9.87
C ASN A 89 -4.35 -4.51 -10.12
N GLN A 90 -4.60 -5.76 -10.55
CA GLN A 90 -5.95 -6.27 -10.79
C GLN A 90 -6.79 -5.33 -11.67
N PRO A 91 -6.50 -5.22 -12.98
CA PRO A 91 -7.01 -4.16 -13.87
C PRO A 91 -8.52 -3.95 -13.84
N LYS A 92 -9.31 -5.01 -13.62
CA LYS A 92 -10.79 -4.90 -13.53
C LYS A 92 -11.22 -4.16 -12.26
N GLN A 93 -10.67 -4.54 -11.11
CA GLN A 93 -10.93 -3.88 -9.83
C GLN A 93 -10.39 -2.45 -9.84
N LEU A 94 -9.17 -2.27 -10.33
CA LEU A 94 -8.55 -0.95 -10.47
C LEU A 94 -9.42 0.00 -11.30
N THR A 95 -9.93 -0.45 -12.46
CA THR A 95 -10.81 0.37 -13.30
C THR A 95 -12.05 0.80 -12.53
N LYS A 96 -12.72 -0.11 -11.81
CA LYS A 96 -13.88 0.22 -10.97
C LYS A 96 -13.56 1.33 -9.96
N VAL A 97 -12.43 1.20 -9.25
CA VAL A 97 -12.01 2.18 -8.23
C VAL A 97 -11.69 3.52 -8.87
N LEU A 98 -10.90 3.53 -9.94
CA LEU A 98 -10.52 4.77 -10.64
C LEU A 98 -11.74 5.51 -11.21
N ASP A 99 -12.72 4.81 -11.75
CA ASP A 99 -13.94 5.43 -12.30
C ASP A 99 -14.74 6.13 -11.19
N LYS A 100 -14.84 5.50 -10.00
CA LYS A 100 -15.48 6.12 -8.84
C LYS A 100 -14.72 7.35 -8.34
N LEU A 101 -13.40 7.24 -8.22
CA LEU A 101 -12.57 8.36 -7.77
C LEU A 101 -12.59 9.51 -8.79
N ARG A 102 -12.58 9.24 -10.09
CA ARG A 102 -12.73 10.28 -11.14
C ARG A 102 -14.08 11.00 -11.08
N THR A 103 -15.15 10.28 -10.73
CA THR A 103 -16.46 10.91 -10.53
C THR A 103 -16.39 11.88 -9.35
N ILE A 104 -15.87 11.45 -8.19
CA ILE A 104 -15.70 12.32 -7.02
C ILE A 104 -14.80 13.52 -7.35
N GLN A 105 -13.67 13.29 -8.05
CA GLN A 105 -12.76 14.35 -8.48
C GLN A 105 -13.47 15.38 -9.36
N SER A 106 -14.23 14.91 -10.35
CA SER A 106 -14.95 15.78 -11.29
C SER A 106 -16.00 16.63 -10.57
N ASP A 107 -16.79 16.03 -9.69
CA ASP A 107 -17.83 16.70 -8.93
C ASP A 107 -17.25 17.74 -7.98
N PHE A 108 -16.20 17.40 -7.24
CA PHE A 108 -15.51 18.34 -6.37
C PHE A 108 -14.90 19.50 -7.15
N ASN A 109 -14.12 19.20 -8.19
CA ASN A 109 -13.41 20.20 -8.98
C ASN A 109 -14.37 21.09 -9.81
N GLY A 110 -15.54 20.59 -10.18
CA GLY A 110 -16.59 21.34 -10.85
C GLY A 110 -17.36 22.28 -9.93
N ASN A 111 -17.51 21.92 -8.67
CA ASN A 111 -18.24 22.70 -7.66
C ASN A 111 -17.37 23.68 -6.90
N SER A 112 -16.07 23.46 -6.86
CA SER A 112 -15.13 24.32 -6.14
C SER A 112 -14.70 25.53 -6.99
N ASN A 113 -14.85 26.72 -6.43
CA ASN A 113 -14.49 27.95 -7.14
C ASN A 113 -12.97 28.20 -7.25
N LYS A 114 -12.15 27.52 -6.45
CA LYS A 114 -10.69 27.75 -6.40
C LYS A 114 -9.86 26.50 -6.11
N ALA A 115 -10.20 25.75 -5.06
CA ALA A 115 -9.46 24.56 -4.68
C ALA A 115 -9.77 23.39 -5.61
N LYS A 116 -8.74 22.62 -5.95
CA LYS A 116 -8.89 21.38 -6.76
C LYS A 116 -8.08 20.27 -6.17
N ILE A 117 -8.44 19.04 -6.49
CA ILE A 117 -7.71 17.84 -6.13
C ILE A 117 -7.32 17.07 -7.40
N SER A 118 -6.08 16.58 -7.46
CA SER A 118 -5.63 15.65 -8.49
C SER A 118 -6.14 14.24 -8.22
N LEU A 119 -6.15 13.38 -9.24
CA LEU A 119 -6.44 11.95 -9.06
C LEU A 119 -5.37 11.29 -8.16
N ALA A 120 -4.10 11.69 -8.30
CA ALA A 120 -3.01 11.21 -7.47
C ALA A 120 -3.24 11.47 -5.98
N ASP A 121 -3.63 12.69 -5.63
CA ASP A 121 -3.97 13.04 -4.24
C ASP A 121 -5.23 12.32 -3.77
N LEU A 122 -6.24 12.18 -4.63
CA LEU A 122 -7.50 11.52 -4.27
C LEU A 122 -7.31 10.01 -4.04
N ILE A 123 -6.42 9.35 -4.79
CA ILE A 123 -6.05 7.94 -4.58
C ILE A 123 -5.41 7.76 -3.19
N VAL A 124 -4.45 8.62 -2.83
CA VAL A 124 -3.81 8.57 -1.51
C VAL A 124 -4.82 8.87 -0.40
N LEU A 125 -5.66 9.88 -0.58
CA LEU A 125 -6.72 10.22 0.37
C LEU A 125 -7.70 9.06 0.56
N ALA A 126 -8.04 8.33 -0.51
CA ALA A 126 -8.91 7.15 -0.43
C ALA A 126 -8.26 6.03 0.40
N GLY A 127 -6.98 5.75 0.20
CA GLY A 127 -6.23 4.81 1.02
C GLY A 127 -6.22 5.21 2.50
N ASN A 128 -5.92 6.48 2.80
CA ASN A 128 -5.93 7.02 4.15
C ASN A 128 -7.32 6.88 4.80
N THR A 129 -8.37 7.18 4.04
CA THR A 129 -9.77 7.02 4.48
C THR A 129 -10.09 5.57 4.82
N GLY A 130 -9.62 4.63 3.99
CA GLY A 130 -9.76 3.20 4.27
C GLY A 130 -9.07 2.77 5.56
N ILE A 131 -7.85 3.25 5.81
CA ILE A 131 -7.10 2.98 7.06
C ILE A 131 -7.84 3.55 8.28
N GLU A 132 -8.30 4.80 8.21
CA GLU A 132 -9.06 5.43 9.30
C GLU A 132 -10.36 4.67 9.60
N ALA A 133 -11.06 4.23 8.55
CA ALA A 133 -12.28 3.43 8.69
C ALA A 133 -12.00 2.05 9.30
N ALA A 134 -10.91 1.37 8.89
CA ALA A 134 -10.49 0.09 9.44
C ALA A 134 -10.12 0.20 10.93
N ALA A 135 -9.39 1.26 11.30
CA ALA A 135 -9.05 1.52 12.70
C ALA A 135 -10.28 1.83 13.54
N LYS A 136 -11.21 2.64 13.02
CA LYS A 136 -12.48 2.95 13.68
C LYS A 136 -13.34 1.69 13.90
N ALA A 137 -13.38 0.80 12.92
CA ALA A 137 -14.09 -0.49 13.05
C ALA A 137 -13.45 -1.38 14.12
N ALA A 138 -12.15 -1.26 14.37
CA ALA A 138 -11.42 -1.92 15.45
C ALA A 138 -11.57 -1.22 16.83
N GLY A 139 -12.30 -0.09 16.91
CA GLY A 139 -12.50 0.69 18.13
C GLY A 139 -11.44 1.76 18.41
N HIS A 140 -10.58 2.06 17.44
CA HIS A 140 -9.52 3.07 17.58
C HIS A 140 -9.81 4.30 16.72
N SER A 141 -9.50 5.49 17.24
CA SER A 141 -9.61 6.75 16.52
C SER A 141 -8.21 7.18 16.08
N VAL A 142 -7.96 7.16 14.78
CA VAL A 142 -6.69 7.62 14.19
C VAL A 142 -6.96 8.63 13.10
N SER A 143 -5.99 9.52 12.87
CA SER A 143 -5.95 10.41 11.73
C SER A 143 -4.68 10.11 10.94
N VAL A 144 -4.83 9.76 9.68
CA VAL A 144 -3.69 9.51 8.78
C VAL A 144 -3.30 10.84 8.13
N SER A 145 -2.05 11.24 8.31
CA SER A 145 -1.55 12.49 7.75
C SER A 145 -1.67 12.51 6.24
N PHE A 146 -2.23 13.60 5.71
CA PHE A 146 -2.38 13.81 4.28
C PHE A 146 -1.76 15.15 3.88
N ALA A 147 -0.89 15.13 2.88
CA ALA A 147 -0.32 16.32 2.28
C ALA A 147 -0.75 16.40 0.81
N ALA A 148 -1.58 17.38 0.49
CA ALA A 148 -1.98 17.68 -0.88
C ALA A 148 -0.81 18.24 -1.69
N GLY A 149 -0.91 18.18 -3.04
CA GLY A 149 0.06 18.77 -3.94
C GLY A 149 0.65 17.79 -4.97
N ARG A 150 0.19 16.53 -4.99
CA ARG A 150 0.45 15.65 -6.13
C ARG A 150 -0.33 16.13 -7.33
N MET A 151 0.20 15.87 -8.53
CA MET A 151 -0.44 16.20 -9.79
C MET A 151 -0.56 14.95 -10.67
N ASP A 152 -1.42 15.01 -11.67
CA ASP A 152 -1.64 13.91 -12.60
C ASP A 152 -0.73 14.10 -13.82
N ALA A 153 0.06 13.08 -14.15
CA ALA A 153 0.81 13.02 -15.40
C ALA A 153 -0.10 12.61 -16.56
N SER A 154 0.30 12.96 -17.76
CA SER A 154 -0.34 12.43 -18.98
C SER A 154 0.37 11.17 -19.48
N GLN A 155 -0.26 10.48 -20.45
CA GLN A 155 0.37 9.33 -21.11
C GLN A 155 1.62 9.74 -21.88
N GLU A 156 1.64 10.93 -22.48
CA GLU A 156 2.78 11.48 -23.22
C GLU A 156 3.97 11.82 -22.28
N GLN A 157 3.70 12.04 -20.99
CA GLN A 157 4.69 12.26 -19.94
C GLN A 157 5.17 10.96 -19.30
N THR A 158 4.74 9.81 -19.81
CA THR A 158 5.09 8.49 -19.29
C THR A 158 5.92 7.74 -20.33
N ASP A 159 7.19 7.50 -20.01
CA ASP A 159 8.06 6.62 -20.80
C ASP A 159 7.65 5.17 -20.54
N VAL A 160 6.74 4.65 -21.37
CA VAL A 160 6.13 3.33 -21.20
C VAL A 160 7.18 2.23 -21.10
N GLU A 161 8.19 2.24 -21.98
CA GLU A 161 9.22 1.22 -22.04
C GLU A 161 10.07 1.20 -20.76
N SER A 162 10.56 2.35 -20.33
CA SER A 162 11.37 2.42 -19.12
C SER A 162 10.54 2.30 -17.83
N PHE A 163 9.25 2.69 -17.86
CA PHE A 163 8.35 2.56 -16.71
C PHE A 163 7.92 1.10 -16.47
N GLU A 164 7.92 0.28 -17.51
CA GLU A 164 7.61 -1.17 -17.40
C GLU A 164 8.59 -1.90 -16.46
N LEU A 165 9.82 -1.39 -16.32
CA LEU A 165 10.81 -1.92 -15.36
C LEU A 165 10.44 -1.69 -13.88
N LEU A 166 9.42 -0.90 -13.61
CA LEU A 166 8.87 -0.71 -12.26
C LEU A 166 7.81 -1.76 -11.89
N GLU A 167 7.37 -2.61 -12.84
CA GLU A 167 6.42 -3.68 -12.56
C GLU A 167 6.96 -4.62 -11.48
N PRO A 168 6.27 -4.79 -10.36
CA PRO A 168 6.72 -5.69 -9.31
C PRO A 168 6.73 -7.14 -9.78
N ILE A 169 7.86 -7.81 -9.70
CA ILE A 169 7.96 -9.27 -9.90
C ILE A 169 7.33 -10.03 -8.74
N ALA A 170 7.32 -9.42 -7.56
CA ALA A 170 6.63 -9.87 -6.37
C ALA A 170 6.26 -8.66 -5.50
N ASP A 171 5.19 -8.79 -4.75
CA ASP A 171 4.79 -7.86 -3.71
C ASP A 171 4.28 -8.63 -2.49
N GLY A 172 5.19 -8.97 -1.58
CA GLY A 172 4.87 -9.71 -0.37
C GLY A 172 3.85 -8.99 0.53
N PHE A 173 3.72 -7.65 0.42
CA PHE A 173 2.71 -6.88 1.15
C PHE A 173 1.28 -7.19 0.68
N ARG A 174 1.11 -7.66 -0.57
CA ARG A 174 -0.17 -8.09 -1.15
C ARG A 174 -0.25 -9.60 -1.39
N ASN A 175 0.70 -10.40 -0.90
CA ASN A 175 0.82 -11.83 -1.22
C ASN A 175 0.83 -12.12 -2.73
N TYR A 176 1.50 -11.26 -3.51
CA TYR A 176 1.62 -11.41 -4.95
C TYR A 176 3.02 -11.87 -5.36
N GLN A 177 3.06 -12.81 -6.27
CA GLN A 177 4.27 -13.23 -6.98
C GLN A 177 3.90 -13.59 -8.42
N LYS A 178 4.55 -12.93 -9.39
CA LYS A 178 4.21 -13.07 -10.82
C LYS A 178 4.45 -14.48 -11.34
N LYS A 179 5.50 -15.13 -10.85
CA LYS A 179 5.87 -16.52 -11.13
C LYS A 179 6.85 -17.03 -10.07
N GLN A 180 7.19 -18.31 -10.15
CA GLN A 180 8.27 -18.84 -9.30
C GLN A 180 9.63 -18.28 -9.77
N TYR A 181 10.44 -17.83 -8.80
CA TYR A 181 11.79 -17.31 -9.01
C TYR A 181 12.79 -18.17 -8.24
N SER A 182 14.09 -17.99 -8.54
CA SER A 182 15.18 -18.62 -7.76
C SER A 182 15.35 -18.04 -6.36
N LEU A 183 14.89 -16.79 -6.17
CA LEU A 183 14.82 -16.14 -4.85
C LEU A 183 13.53 -16.56 -4.14
N SER A 184 13.59 -16.73 -2.84
CA SER A 184 12.44 -17.04 -2.01
C SER A 184 11.49 -15.85 -1.89
N ALA A 185 10.22 -16.11 -1.56
CA ALA A 185 9.22 -15.05 -1.41
C ALA A 185 9.58 -14.06 -0.30
N GLU A 186 10.22 -14.51 0.78
CA GLU A 186 10.70 -13.67 1.87
C GLU A 186 11.90 -12.81 1.46
N GLU A 187 12.82 -13.30 0.60
CA GLU A 187 13.90 -12.47 0.04
C GLU A 187 13.35 -11.38 -0.88
N LEU A 188 12.36 -11.71 -1.71
CA LEU A 188 11.66 -10.74 -2.57
C LEU A 188 10.86 -9.71 -1.75
N LEU A 189 10.30 -10.08 -0.58
CA LEU A 189 9.70 -9.12 0.36
C LEU A 189 10.73 -8.15 0.91
N ILE A 190 11.90 -8.64 1.32
CA ILE A 190 12.98 -7.81 1.87
C ILE A 190 13.48 -6.84 0.81
N ASP A 191 13.68 -7.30 -0.44
CA ASP A 191 14.06 -6.44 -1.55
C ASP A 191 13.02 -5.32 -1.76
N LYS A 192 11.73 -5.67 -1.82
CA LYS A 192 10.64 -4.69 -1.93
C LYS A 192 10.63 -3.69 -0.78
N ALA A 193 10.84 -4.15 0.46
CA ALA A 193 10.91 -3.28 1.63
C ALA A 193 12.10 -2.32 1.55
N HIS A 194 13.27 -2.78 1.08
CA HIS A 194 14.45 -1.94 0.86
C HIS A 194 14.21 -0.88 -0.22
N LEU A 195 13.58 -1.25 -1.35
CA LEU A 195 13.21 -0.28 -2.39
C LEU A 195 12.29 0.81 -1.85
N LEU A 196 11.38 0.47 -0.94
CA LEU A 196 10.50 1.42 -0.24
C LEU A 196 11.18 2.11 0.96
N THR A 197 12.48 1.86 1.20
CA THR A 197 13.25 2.40 2.34
C THR A 197 12.70 2.03 3.71
N LEU A 198 11.96 0.92 3.81
CA LEU A 198 11.35 0.46 5.05
C LEU A 198 12.35 -0.24 5.96
N THR A 199 12.25 0.04 7.24
CA THR A 199 12.93 -0.71 8.31
C THR A 199 12.15 -2.00 8.62
N ALA A 200 12.79 -2.94 9.33
CA ALA A 200 12.14 -4.19 9.73
C ALA A 200 10.86 -3.97 10.57
N PRO A 201 10.80 -3.04 11.55
CA PRO A 201 9.55 -2.72 12.25
C PRO A 201 8.44 -2.17 11.33
N GLU A 202 8.79 -1.25 10.41
CA GLU A 202 7.84 -0.68 9.46
C GLU A 202 7.29 -1.75 8.51
N MET A 203 8.16 -2.63 7.98
CA MET A 203 7.75 -3.76 7.15
C MET A 203 6.81 -4.70 7.93
N THR A 204 7.17 -5.03 9.18
CA THR A 204 6.36 -5.92 10.02
C THR A 204 4.98 -5.34 10.29
N ALA A 205 4.90 -4.07 10.68
CA ALA A 205 3.63 -3.40 10.94
C ALA A 205 2.75 -3.36 9.68
N LEU A 206 3.33 -3.04 8.51
CA LEU A 206 2.59 -2.99 7.24
C LEU A 206 2.04 -4.36 6.85
N ILE A 207 2.85 -5.42 6.95
CA ILE A 207 2.37 -6.78 6.64
C ILE A 207 1.17 -7.12 7.52
N GLY A 208 1.29 -7.02 8.84
CA GLY A 208 0.21 -7.39 9.74
C GLY A 208 -1.08 -6.60 9.49
N GLY A 209 -0.97 -5.28 9.28
CA GLY A 209 -2.13 -4.42 9.05
C GLY A 209 -2.79 -4.66 7.69
N LEU A 210 -2.01 -4.79 6.61
CA LEU A 210 -2.55 -5.06 5.27
C LEU A 210 -3.23 -6.43 5.22
N ARG A 211 -2.74 -7.44 5.96
CA ARG A 211 -3.39 -8.76 6.06
C ARG A 211 -4.76 -8.67 6.71
N VAL A 212 -4.87 -8.07 7.89
CA VAL A 212 -6.16 -7.99 8.60
C VAL A 212 -7.17 -7.09 7.89
N ILE A 213 -6.71 -6.12 7.10
CA ILE A 213 -7.56 -5.30 6.22
C ILE A 213 -8.06 -6.11 5.00
N GLY A 214 -7.40 -7.21 4.66
CA GLY A 214 -7.74 -8.03 3.49
C GLY A 214 -7.23 -7.42 2.18
N SER A 215 -6.06 -6.78 2.22
CA SER A 215 -5.45 -6.11 1.05
C SER A 215 -4.60 -7.04 0.17
N ASN A 216 -4.90 -8.33 0.16
CA ASN A 216 -4.19 -9.30 -0.66
C ASN A 216 -4.61 -9.23 -2.14
N HIS A 217 -3.67 -9.55 -3.02
CA HIS A 217 -3.96 -9.74 -4.44
C HIS A 217 -5.03 -10.83 -4.61
N ASP A 218 -5.94 -10.59 -5.56
CA ASP A 218 -7.04 -11.50 -5.91
C ASP A 218 -7.95 -11.89 -4.72
N SER A 219 -8.00 -11.03 -3.71
CA SER A 219 -8.76 -11.25 -2.46
C SER A 219 -8.39 -12.57 -1.76
N SER A 220 -7.14 -13.01 -1.91
CA SER A 220 -6.63 -14.23 -1.28
C SER A 220 -6.76 -14.16 0.25
N SER A 221 -7.17 -15.27 0.86
CA SER A 221 -7.27 -15.41 2.32
C SER A 221 -5.94 -15.76 2.99
N LEU A 222 -4.86 -15.96 2.23
CA LEU A 222 -3.55 -16.30 2.77
C LEU A 222 -3.03 -15.20 3.72
N GLY A 223 -2.74 -15.57 4.95
CA GLY A 223 -2.26 -14.64 5.97
C GLY A 223 -3.33 -13.72 6.57
N VAL A 224 -4.61 -13.85 6.18
CA VAL A 224 -5.72 -13.13 6.82
C VAL A 224 -6.05 -13.86 8.13
N LEU A 225 -5.17 -13.66 9.13
CA LEU A 225 -5.26 -14.36 10.42
C LEU A 225 -6.13 -13.58 11.39
N THR A 226 -7.41 -13.40 11.05
CA THR A 226 -8.39 -12.68 11.88
C THR A 226 -9.82 -13.14 11.56
N ASP A 227 -10.67 -13.19 12.57
CA ASP A 227 -12.12 -13.39 12.41
C ASP A 227 -12.86 -12.09 12.07
N ARG A 228 -12.14 -10.96 11.99
CA ARG A 228 -12.65 -9.61 11.77
C ARG A 228 -11.99 -8.92 10.59
N PRO A 229 -12.02 -9.49 9.38
CA PRO A 229 -11.36 -8.89 8.22
C PRO A 229 -11.92 -7.49 7.94
N GLY A 230 -11.05 -6.58 7.50
CA GLY A 230 -11.40 -5.17 7.28
C GLY A 230 -11.25 -4.28 8.51
N GLN A 231 -10.85 -4.82 9.66
CA GLN A 231 -10.55 -4.06 10.87
C GLN A 231 -9.05 -4.03 11.11
N LEU A 232 -8.49 -2.87 11.44
CA LEU A 232 -7.07 -2.72 11.72
C LEU A 232 -6.77 -3.15 13.16
N THR A 233 -6.58 -4.46 13.34
CA THR A 233 -6.26 -5.11 14.62
C THR A 233 -4.87 -5.73 14.57
N ASN A 234 -4.33 -6.11 15.73
CA ASN A 234 -3.09 -6.88 15.83
C ASN A 234 -3.30 -8.40 15.73
N ASP A 235 -4.48 -8.84 15.33
CA ASP A 235 -4.87 -10.26 15.27
C ASP A 235 -3.89 -11.11 14.44
N PHE A 236 -3.33 -10.56 13.36
CA PHE A 236 -2.32 -11.26 12.55
C PHE A 236 -1.18 -11.81 13.42
N PHE A 237 -0.63 -10.97 14.29
CA PHE A 237 0.49 -11.37 15.16
C PHE A 237 0.05 -12.32 16.27
N VAL A 238 -1.10 -12.07 16.87
CA VAL A 238 -1.66 -12.91 17.93
C VAL A 238 -1.86 -14.33 17.39
N ASN A 239 -2.55 -14.48 16.27
CA ASN A 239 -2.89 -15.79 15.72
C ASN A 239 -1.69 -16.49 15.04
N LEU A 240 -0.76 -15.72 14.46
CA LEU A 240 0.49 -16.28 13.91
C LEU A 240 1.37 -16.94 14.99
N LEU A 241 1.40 -16.34 16.18
CA LEU A 241 2.27 -16.77 17.28
C LEU A 241 1.58 -17.70 18.28
N ASP A 242 0.29 -17.96 18.10
CA ASP A 242 -0.47 -18.82 19.01
C ASP A 242 0.00 -20.28 18.87
N MET A 243 0.50 -20.83 19.97
CA MET A 243 0.97 -22.21 20.08
C MET A 243 -0.16 -23.26 20.00
N GLN A 244 -1.41 -22.82 19.92
CA GLN A 244 -2.54 -23.68 19.66
C GLN A 244 -2.53 -24.24 18.24
N TYR A 245 -1.87 -23.54 17.30
CA TYR A 245 -1.85 -23.93 15.89
C TYR A 245 -0.49 -24.53 15.49
N SER A 246 -0.54 -25.58 14.68
CA SER A 246 0.62 -26.16 13.99
C SER A 246 0.54 -25.87 12.49
N TRP A 247 1.63 -25.36 11.93
CA TRP A 247 1.72 -24.97 10.52
C TRP A 247 2.28 -26.12 9.67
N ASN A 248 1.57 -26.49 8.60
CA ASN A 248 1.96 -27.56 7.69
C ASN A 248 1.85 -27.08 6.25
N ALA A 249 2.86 -27.36 5.43
CA ALA A 249 2.83 -27.03 4.01
C ALA A 249 1.68 -27.77 3.30
N THR A 250 0.99 -27.09 2.42
CA THR A 250 -0.11 -27.66 1.61
C THR A 250 0.34 -28.07 0.23
N ASN A 251 1.52 -27.64 -0.21
CA ASN A 251 2.11 -27.97 -1.49
C ASN A 251 3.59 -28.34 -1.37
N SER A 252 4.13 -29.00 -2.42
CA SER A 252 5.53 -29.48 -2.46
C SER A 252 6.56 -28.35 -2.46
N ASP A 253 6.18 -27.16 -2.89
CA ASP A 253 7.07 -26.01 -3.02
C ASP A 253 7.10 -25.16 -1.73
N GLU A 254 6.33 -25.59 -0.72
CA GLU A 254 6.23 -24.92 0.58
C GLU A 254 5.94 -23.43 0.48
N THR A 255 5.07 -23.03 -0.45
CA THR A 255 4.66 -21.63 -0.66
C THR A 255 3.42 -21.27 0.12
N GLU A 256 2.57 -22.26 0.43
CA GLU A 256 1.32 -22.13 1.17
C GLU A 256 1.26 -23.13 2.33
N PHE A 257 0.66 -22.70 3.41
CA PHE A 257 0.56 -23.44 4.65
C PHE A 257 -0.85 -23.38 5.22
N GLU A 258 -1.25 -24.45 5.90
CA GLU A 258 -2.43 -24.50 6.74
C GLU A 258 -2.03 -24.53 8.22
N GLY A 259 -2.72 -23.71 9.03
CA GLY A 259 -2.65 -23.70 10.49
C GLY A 259 -3.74 -24.58 11.07
N LYS A 260 -3.36 -25.72 11.65
CA LYS A 260 -4.27 -26.68 12.28
C LYS A 260 -4.31 -26.49 13.78
N ASP A 261 -5.51 -26.51 14.34
CA ASP A 261 -5.67 -26.61 15.80
C ASP A 261 -5.07 -27.93 16.30
N CYS A 262 -4.14 -27.85 17.23
CA CYS A 262 -3.39 -29.00 17.78
C CYS A 262 -4.27 -30.00 18.54
N LYS A 263 -5.47 -29.59 19.00
CA LYS A 263 -6.39 -30.43 19.74
C LYS A 263 -7.40 -31.13 18.85
N THR A 264 -7.96 -30.40 17.88
CA THR A 264 -9.02 -30.91 16.99
C THR A 264 -8.47 -31.45 15.68
N GLY A 265 -7.30 -31.00 15.25
CA GLY A 265 -6.73 -31.29 13.94
C GLY A 265 -7.39 -30.55 12.77
N GLU A 266 -8.36 -29.68 13.05
CA GLU A 266 -9.06 -28.91 12.02
C GLU A 266 -8.19 -27.76 11.51
N ALA A 267 -8.21 -27.52 10.19
CA ALA A 267 -7.57 -26.36 9.59
C ALA A 267 -8.39 -25.09 9.91
N VAL A 268 -7.75 -24.12 10.53
CA VAL A 268 -8.35 -22.84 10.95
C VAL A 268 -7.83 -21.68 10.11
N TRP A 269 -6.53 -21.69 9.84
CA TRP A 269 -5.86 -20.59 9.15
C TRP A 269 -5.16 -21.06 7.89
N SER A 270 -4.93 -20.16 6.95
CA SER A 270 -4.02 -20.35 5.82
C SER A 270 -3.01 -19.19 5.78
N ALA A 271 -1.77 -19.49 5.41
CA ALA A 271 -0.71 -18.49 5.35
C ALA A 271 0.24 -18.76 4.17
N SER A 272 0.86 -17.72 3.68
CA SER A 272 1.96 -17.84 2.74
C SER A 272 3.29 -18.03 3.48
N ARG A 273 4.32 -18.44 2.74
CA ARG A 273 5.69 -18.51 3.24
C ARG A 273 6.16 -17.15 3.79
N VAL A 274 5.76 -16.04 3.15
CA VAL A 274 6.02 -14.67 3.62
C VAL A 274 5.44 -14.44 5.02
N ASP A 275 4.20 -14.87 5.26
CA ASP A 275 3.54 -14.65 6.56
C ASP A 275 4.26 -15.42 7.67
N LEU A 276 4.63 -16.68 7.41
CA LEU A 276 5.31 -17.52 8.40
C LEU A 276 6.74 -17.04 8.73
N ALA A 277 7.38 -16.25 7.86
CA ALA A 277 8.68 -15.66 8.17
C ALA A 277 8.61 -14.75 9.40
N PHE A 278 7.48 -14.10 9.66
CA PHE A 278 7.27 -13.26 10.86
C PHE A 278 7.11 -14.07 12.16
N GLY A 279 6.85 -15.36 12.06
CA GLY A 279 6.83 -16.28 13.20
C GLY A 279 8.09 -17.12 13.38
N SER A 280 8.92 -17.26 12.32
CA SER A 280 10.08 -18.16 12.29
C SER A 280 11.44 -17.46 12.27
N ASN A 281 11.57 -16.30 11.62
CA ASN A 281 12.80 -15.53 11.66
C ASN A 281 12.97 -14.83 13.02
N SER A 282 14.10 -15.01 13.68
CA SER A 282 14.30 -14.54 15.07
C SER A 282 14.09 -13.02 15.25
N GLN A 283 14.50 -12.20 14.29
CA GLN A 283 14.34 -10.75 14.36
C GLN A 283 12.88 -10.33 14.10
N LEU A 284 12.27 -10.87 13.06
CA LEU A 284 10.88 -10.54 12.70
C LEU A 284 9.91 -11.09 13.77
N ARG A 285 10.18 -12.26 14.32
CA ARG A 285 9.40 -12.84 15.41
C ARG A 285 9.45 -11.96 16.66
N ALA A 286 10.60 -11.43 17.04
CA ALA A 286 10.71 -10.52 18.19
C ALA A 286 9.84 -9.26 18.00
N LEU A 287 9.75 -8.72 16.77
CA LEU A 287 8.87 -7.61 16.45
C LEU A 287 7.39 -8.03 16.49
N ALA A 288 7.07 -9.20 15.94
CA ALA A 288 5.73 -9.76 15.97
C ALA A 288 5.24 -10.00 17.40
N GLU A 289 6.11 -10.50 18.29
CA GLU A 289 5.82 -10.71 19.72
C GLU A 289 5.50 -9.38 20.45
N VAL A 290 6.16 -8.27 20.08
CA VAL A 290 5.82 -6.95 20.61
C VAL A 290 4.43 -6.53 20.19
N TYR A 291 4.07 -6.70 18.92
CA TYR A 291 2.76 -6.31 18.41
C TYR A 291 1.62 -7.26 18.85
N ALA A 292 1.93 -8.52 19.17
CA ALA A 292 0.95 -9.49 19.67
C ALA A 292 0.48 -9.22 21.09
N GLN A 293 1.20 -8.39 21.86
CA GLN A 293 0.83 -8.09 23.25
C GLN A 293 -0.50 -7.32 23.32
N SER A 294 -1.32 -7.68 24.28
CA SER A 294 -2.68 -7.12 24.44
C SER A 294 -2.70 -5.62 24.76
N ASP A 295 -1.63 -5.08 25.34
CA ASP A 295 -1.46 -3.66 25.67
C ASP A 295 -0.72 -2.86 24.57
N ASN A 296 -0.31 -3.51 23.48
CA ASN A 296 0.43 -2.88 22.38
C ASN A 296 -0.40 -2.63 21.10
N GLN A 297 -1.72 -2.76 21.15
CA GLN A 297 -2.58 -2.51 19.99
C GLN A 297 -2.44 -1.06 19.49
N GLU A 298 -2.44 -0.08 20.37
CA GLU A 298 -2.26 1.33 20.00
C GLU A 298 -0.87 1.58 19.38
N LYS A 299 0.17 0.95 19.93
CA LYS A 299 1.51 1.02 19.37
C LYS A 299 1.55 0.44 17.96
N PHE A 300 0.96 -0.73 17.75
CA PHE A 300 0.88 -1.36 16.43
C PHE A 300 0.20 -0.43 15.42
N ILE A 301 -0.98 0.10 15.76
CA ILE A 301 -1.76 0.98 14.88
C ILE A 301 -0.97 2.25 14.55
N LYS A 302 -0.30 2.85 15.54
CA LYS A 302 0.53 4.03 15.34
C LYS A 302 1.72 3.73 14.40
N ASP A 303 2.41 2.62 14.61
CA ASP A 303 3.55 2.22 13.80
C ASP A 303 3.11 1.89 12.36
N PHE A 304 1.95 1.23 12.20
CA PHE A 304 1.34 0.99 10.90
C PHE A 304 1.02 2.29 10.16
N VAL A 305 0.33 3.23 10.81
CA VAL A 305 -0.04 4.53 10.22
C VAL A 305 1.20 5.32 9.81
N ASN A 306 2.25 5.31 10.62
CA ASN A 306 3.51 5.97 10.31
C ASN A 306 4.20 5.35 9.09
N ALA A 307 4.29 4.02 9.04
CA ALA A 307 4.88 3.29 7.93
C ALA A 307 4.06 3.47 6.64
N TRP A 308 2.73 3.44 6.73
CA TRP A 308 1.83 3.75 5.63
C TRP A 308 2.07 5.16 5.08
N THR A 309 2.08 6.16 5.97
CA THR A 309 2.30 7.56 5.60
C THR A 309 3.66 7.76 4.92
N LYS A 310 4.69 7.05 5.39
CA LYS A 310 6.02 7.05 4.77
C LYS A 310 5.97 6.54 3.34
N VAL A 311 5.29 5.43 3.07
CA VAL A 311 5.15 4.88 1.71
C VAL A 311 4.34 5.82 0.82
N MET A 312 3.22 6.37 1.31
CA MET A 312 2.39 7.30 0.55
C MET A 312 3.12 8.59 0.17
N ASN A 313 4.13 9.00 0.93
CA ASN A 313 4.90 10.22 0.71
C ASN A 313 6.32 9.96 0.21
N ALA A 314 6.67 8.73 -0.16
CA ALA A 314 8.06 8.37 -0.53
C ALA A 314 8.60 9.18 -1.71
N ASP A 315 7.75 9.59 -2.63
CA ASP A 315 8.07 10.40 -3.81
C ASP A 315 7.81 11.90 -3.64
N ARG A 316 7.46 12.35 -2.42
CA ARG A 316 7.18 13.76 -2.12
C ARG A 316 8.45 14.45 -1.61
N PHE A 317 9.34 14.84 -2.54
CA PHE A 317 10.59 15.53 -2.23
C PHE A 317 10.39 17.03 -1.87
N ASP A 318 9.17 17.52 -2.02
CA ASP A 318 8.74 18.88 -1.66
C ASP A 318 8.28 19.02 -0.19
N ILE A 319 8.03 17.88 0.48
CA ILE A 319 7.69 17.84 1.91
C ILE A 319 8.99 17.70 2.71
N LYS A 320 9.30 18.70 3.52
CA LYS A 320 10.48 18.71 4.40
C LYS A 320 10.11 18.32 5.82
#